data_0ddbfc759064b2558e32ea259a7927c0
#
_entry.id   0ddbfc759064b2558e32ea259a7927c0
#
_cell.length_a   1.000
_cell.length_b   1.000
_cell.length_c   1.000
_cell.angle_alpha   90.00
_cell.angle_beta   90.00
_cell.angle_gamma   90.00
#
_symmetry.space_group_name_H-M   'P 1'
#
loop_
_entity.id
_entity.type
_entity.pdbx_description
1 polymer ?
#
loop_
_entity_poly.entity_id
_entity_poly.type
_entity_poly.pdbx_seq_one_letter_code
_entity_poly.pdbx_strand_id
1 'polypeptide(L)'
;LRMRIMEYYERKVYARLTAMISLKTIMAEHRFFEGRQNTNITQRYFDIMTFQKNVPSLMVDGFALVLQMLVGFTLVSFYHPMLFAFNLVLILVMYAIWKIWGTGAKRSAIELSHAKYDSAKWLNDIAAAHEFFKSADHVEYAGRSTDTFINNYITKHKNHFHYTFSQVVMFLLLYAFASAALLGIGGVLVVQGQLSIGQLVAAELIMSAVFFGLSRFTQYLKLYYELYGAAEKIGSALVIPQEVVNEKADRVPNSSQLIFNKLHLTHGSDTCLIDLQIEAGGKYFITTNKSWVQKQLIGLMKRYEKPQKGELLLGDLSLYDFDTYELRQAINTLDRSLIVECSIEEYLRLANPRASFAEIRAALAAVELDTVIDALPNGVDSKVSVLGAPLQPLEFLVLKLAAVIIEEPKVLIINQHFDAIPLALRLRLLNRLSELSCTVLYFTNTPEAHCLDGVIYLKDSAEVVAAEPAKESVLSQNVSQEGANDE
;
A
#
# COMPACT_ATOMS: atom_id res chain seq x y z
N LEU A 1 -37.76 5.26 2.39
CA LEU A 1 -37.20 4.20 1.55
C LEU A 1 -35.90 4.64 0.87
N ARG A 2 -35.90 5.77 0.11
CA ARG A 2 -34.73 6.32 -0.63
C ARG A 2 -33.49 6.44 0.25
N MET A 3 -33.58 7.10 1.41
CA MET A 3 -32.48 7.29 2.35
C MET A 3 -31.87 5.96 2.85
N ARG A 4 -32.72 4.96 3.14
CA ARG A 4 -32.26 3.63 3.55
C ARG A 4 -31.52 2.89 2.43
N ILE A 5 -32.00 3.03 1.18
CA ILE A 5 -31.36 2.43 0.01
C ILE A 5 -29.98 3.07 -0.23
N MET A 6 -29.89 4.38 -0.19
CA MET A 6 -28.62 5.10 -0.37
C MET A 6 -27.60 4.68 0.69
N GLU A 7 -27.98 4.70 1.96
CA GLU A 7 -27.11 4.33 3.08
C GLU A 7 -26.68 2.86 2.99
N TYR A 8 -27.55 1.94 2.58
CA TYR A 8 -27.18 0.55 2.32
C TYR A 8 -26.13 0.41 1.22
N TYR A 9 -26.28 1.13 0.09
CA TYR A 9 -25.31 1.09 -0.99
C TYR A 9 -24.00 1.77 -0.60
N GLU A 10 -24.01 2.87 0.15
CA GLU A 10 -22.80 3.53 0.65
C GLU A 10 -21.95 2.55 1.47
N ARG A 11 -22.56 1.87 2.44
CA ARG A 11 -21.87 0.85 3.26
C ARG A 11 -21.35 -0.32 2.43
N LYS A 12 -22.16 -0.82 1.49
CA LYS A 12 -21.78 -1.96 0.64
C LYS A 12 -20.62 -1.61 -0.30
N VAL A 13 -20.63 -0.43 -0.90
CA VAL A 13 -19.54 0.06 -1.77
C VAL A 13 -18.26 0.23 -0.97
N TYR A 14 -18.34 0.87 0.20
CA TYR A 14 -17.20 1.03 1.09
C TYR A 14 -16.57 -0.32 1.47
N ALA A 15 -17.36 -1.22 2.04
CA ALA A 15 -16.87 -2.52 2.50
C ALA A 15 -16.23 -3.32 1.36
N ARG A 16 -16.86 -3.33 0.17
CA ARG A 16 -16.35 -4.07 -0.99
C ARG A 16 -15.06 -3.49 -1.53
N LEU A 17 -14.98 -2.17 -1.70
CA LEU A 17 -13.78 -1.52 -2.23
C LEU A 17 -12.61 -1.62 -1.25
N THR A 18 -12.86 -1.39 0.04
CA THR A 18 -11.83 -1.51 1.08
C THR A 18 -11.29 -2.93 1.15
N ALA A 19 -12.15 -3.94 1.23
CA ALA A 19 -11.72 -5.33 1.24
C ALA A 19 -10.94 -5.71 -0.03
N MET A 20 -11.41 -5.28 -1.21
CA MET A 20 -10.76 -5.58 -2.48
C MET A 20 -9.37 -4.93 -2.59
N ILE A 21 -9.23 -3.66 -2.20
CA ILE A 21 -7.93 -2.98 -2.22
C ILE A 21 -6.99 -3.61 -1.19
N SER A 22 -7.47 -3.95 0.02
CA SER A 22 -6.68 -4.63 1.04
C SER A 22 -6.14 -5.97 0.54
N LEU A 23 -7.00 -6.83 0.00
CA LEU A 23 -6.58 -8.12 -0.56
C LEU A 23 -5.59 -7.96 -1.71
N LYS A 24 -5.85 -7.02 -2.63
CA LYS A 24 -4.94 -6.73 -3.74
C LYS A 24 -3.59 -6.19 -3.29
N THR A 25 -3.55 -5.46 -2.19
CA THR A 25 -2.32 -4.95 -1.59
C THR A 25 -1.52 -6.08 -0.92
N ILE A 26 -2.19 -6.97 -0.19
CA ILE A 26 -1.57 -8.12 0.48
C ILE A 26 -0.98 -9.09 -0.54
N MET A 27 -1.71 -9.35 -1.63
CA MET A 27 -1.32 -10.30 -2.68
C MET A 27 -0.51 -9.65 -3.82
N ALA A 28 -0.06 -8.42 -3.66
CA ALA A 28 0.74 -7.75 -4.68
C ALA A 28 2.15 -8.35 -4.79
N GLU A 29 2.69 -8.36 -6.01
CA GLU A 29 4.09 -8.73 -6.21
C GLU A 29 5.02 -7.84 -5.38
N HIS A 30 6.02 -8.45 -4.72
CA HIS A 30 6.98 -7.74 -3.88
C HIS A 30 7.66 -6.58 -4.62
N ARG A 31 8.04 -6.77 -5.89
CA ARG A 31 8.65 -5.74 -6.74
C ARG A 31 7.78 -4.49 -6.93
N PHE A 32 6.47 -4.63 -6.84
CA PHE A 32 5.55 -3.49 -6.95
C PHE A 32 5.80 -2.44 -5.86
N PHE A 33 6.19 -2.89 -4.64
CA PHE A 33 6.46 -1.99 -3.52
C PHE A 33 7.92 -1.54 -3.41
N GLU A 34 8.85 -2.10 -4.16
CA GLU A 34 10.24 -1.66 -4.18
C GLU A 34 10.41 -0.26 -4.77
N GLY A 35 9.49 0.18 -5.65
CA GLY A 35 9.43 1.54 -6.16
C GLY A 35 8.74 2.49 -5.17
N ARG A 36 9.43 3.55 -4.73
CA ARG A 36 8.87 4.59 -3.81
C ARG A 36 7.53 5.20 -4.26
N GLN A 37 7.15 5.05 -5.53
CA GLN A 37 5.90 5.60 -6.08
C GLN A 37 4.65 4.82 -5.65
N ASN A 38 4.79 3.58 -5.20
CA ASN A 38 3.67 2.67 -4.98
C ASN A 38 3.19 2.58 -3.51
N THR A 39 3.89 3.23 -2.57
CA THR A 39 3.54 3.22 -1.14
C THR A 39 2.31 4.06 -0.78
N ASN A 40 1.80 4.88 -1.70
CA ASN A 40 0.68 5.80 -1.46
C ASN A 40 -0.71 5.15 -1.55
N ILE A 41 -0.83 3.84 -1.28
CA ILE A 41 -2.12 3.12 -1.30
C ILE A 41 -3.09 3.69 -0.26
N THR A 42 -2.60 4.12 0.90
CA THR A 42 -3.42 4.74 1.96
C THR A 42 -4.13 6.01 1.50
N GLN A 43 -3.54 6.78 0.58
CA GLN A 43 -4.19 7.97 0.03
C GLN A 43 -5.42 7.61 -0.82
N ARG A 44 -5.47 6.39 -1.39
CA ARG A 44 -6.62 5.88 -2.16
C ARG A 44 -7.86 5.64 -1.30
N TYR A 45 -7.70 5.57 0.01
CA TYR A 45 -8.82 5.51 0.95
C TYR A 45 -9.76 6.71 0.79
N PHE A 46 -9.23 7.91 0.57
CA PHE A 46 -10.05 9.11 0.37
C PHE A 46 -10.85 9.04 -0.94
N ASP A 47 -10.36 8.34 -1.95
CA ASP A 47 -11.10 8.11 -3.19
C ASP A 47 -12.25 7.11 -2.98
N ILE A 48 -12.06 6.09 -2.12
CA ILE A 48 -13.14 5.18 -1.71
C ILE A 48 -14.26 5.99 -1.04
N MET A 49 -13.93 6.93 -0.15
CA MET A 49 -14.92 7.79 0.51
C MET A 49 -15.69 8.67 -0.49
N THR A 50 -15.00 9.22 -1.48
CA THR A 50 -15.64 9.96 -2.58
C THR A 50 -16.54 9.05 -3.40
N PHE A 51 -16.07 7.85 -3.73
CA PHE A 51 -16.80 6.88 -4.55
C PHE A 51 -18.05 6.37 -3.84
N GLN A 52 -17.96 6.00 -2.55
CA GLN A 52 -19.10 5.50 -1.78
C GLN A 52 -20.24 6.53 -1.68
N LYS A 53 -19.91 7.83 -1.57
CA LYS A 53 -20.88 8.91 -1.45
C LYS A 53 -21.49 9.29 -2.80
N ASN A 54 -20.67 9.44 -3.82
CA ASN A 54 -21.10 10.01 -5.10
C ASN A 54 -21.83 8.98 -5.99
N VAL A 55 -21.47 7.69 -5.94
CA VAL A 55 -22.12 6.65 -6.77
C VAL A 55 -23.60 6.50 -6.43
N PRO A 56 -24.01 6.25 -5.17
CA PRO A 56 -25.43 6.14 -4.84
C PRO A 56 -26.21 7.43 -5.13
N SER A 57 -25.62 8.60 -4.85
CA SER A 57 -26.24 9.89 -5.14
C SER A 57 -26.50 10.09 -6.64
N LEU A 58 -25.53 9.76 -7.49
CA LEU A 58 -25.70 9.83 -8.94
C LEU A 58 -26.72 8.79 -9.46
N MET A 59 -26.69 7.56 -8.95
CA MET A 59 -27.59 6.50 -9.39
C MET A 59 -29.03 6.72 -8.94
N VAL A 60 -29.27 7.25 -7.75
CA VAL A 60 -30.62 7.41 -7.22
C VAL A 60 -31.17 8.79 -7.56
N ASP A 61 -30.46 9.85 -7.19
CA ASP A 61 -30.94 11.22 -7.29
C ASP A 61 -30.71 11.80 -8.69
N GLY A 62 -29.53 11.53 -9.25
CA GLY A 62 -29.20 11.94 -10.61
C GLY A 62 -30.11 11.29 -11.64
N PHE A 63 -30.36 9.97 -11.52
CA PHE A 63 -31.29 9.26 -12.39
C PHE A 63 -32.72 9.74 -12.23
N ALA A 64 -33.21 9.95 -11.00
CA ALA A 64 -34.54 10.47 -10.75
C ALA A 64 -34.75 11.84 -11.40
N LEU A 65 -33.74 12.72 -11.34
CA LEU A 65 -33.77 14.02 -11.96
C LEU A 65 -33.80 13.96 -13.50
N VAL A 66 -32.99 13.08 -14.10
CA VAL A 66 -33.02 12.84 -15.57
C VAL A 66 -34.39 12.32 -15.99
N LEU A 67 -34.96 11.38 -15.24
CA LEU A 67 -36.30 10.84 -15.51
C LEU A 67 -37.38 11.93 -15.40
N GLN A 68 -37.30 12.81 -14.37
CA GLN A 68 -38.19 13.94 -14.22
C GLN A 68 -38.14 14.88 -15.44
N MET A 69 -36.93 15.24 -15.89
CA MET A 69 -36.73 16.10 -17.06
C MET A 69 -37.30 15.41 -18.33
N LEU A 70 -37.04 14.13 -18.53
CA LEU A 70 -37.55 13.37 -19.67
C LEU A 70 -39.09 13.33 -19.72
N VAL A 71 -39.72 13.06 -18.58
CA VAL A 71 -41.20 13.09 -18.46
C VAL A 71 -41.72 14.49 -18.76
N GLY A 72 -41.10 15.55 -18.22
CA GLY A 72 -41.52 16.93 -18.49
C GLY A 72 -41.41 17.30 -19.97
N PHE A 73 -40.29 16.98 -20.63
CA PHE A 73 -40.14 17.20 -22.07
C PHE A 73 -41.16 16.42 -22.88
N THR A 74 -41.44 15.17 -22.52
CA THR A 74 -42.41 14.32 -23.21
C THR A 74 -43.83 14.92 -23.11
N LEU A 75 -44.26 15.32 -21.90
CA LEU A 75 -45.57 15.89 -21.67
C LEU A 75 -45.80 17.18 -22.49
N VAL A 76 -44.83 18.11 -22.46
CA VAL A 76 -44.94 19.37 -23.24
C VAL A 76 -44.92 19.10 -24.73
N SER A 77 -44.22 18.08 -25.20
CA SER A 77 -44.18 17.69 -26.62
C SER A 77 -45.52 17.22 -27.18
N PHE A 78 -46.40 16.69 -26.33
CA PHE A 78 -47.73 16.27 -26.75
C PHE A 78 -48.74 17.42 -26.98
N TYR A 79 -48.43 18.63 -26.48
CA TYR A 79 -49.36 19.76 -26.66
C TYR A 79 -49.37 20.30 -28.10
N HIS A 80 -48.21 20.35 -28.78
CA HIS A 80 -48.12 20.85 -30.15
C HIS A 80 -46.80 20.40 -30.82
N PRO A 81 -46.82 20.06 -32.16
CA PRO A 81 -45.60 19.66 -32.89
C PRO A 81 -44.44 20.67 -32.83
N MET A 82 -44.77 21.96 -32.77
CA MET A 82 -43.75 23.02 -32.64
C MET A 82 -43.06 23.01 -31.28
N LEU A 83 -43.78 22.64 -30.20
CA LEU A 83 -43.21 22.44 -28.88
C LEU A 83 -42.35 21.18 -28.79
N PHE A 84 -42.72 20.14 -29.56
CA PHE A 84 -41.84 18.96 -29.72
C PHE A 84 -40.52 19.33 -30.40
N ALA A 85 -40.56 20.10 -31.52
CA ALA A 85 -39.35 20.55 -32.19
C ALA A 85 -38.50 21.44 -31.29
N PHE A 86 -39.13 22.34 -30.51
CA PHE A 86 -38.45 23.16 -29.51
C PHE A 86 -37.73 22.31 -28.47
N ASN A 87 -38.36 21.30 -27.88
CA ASN A 87 -37.76 20.40 -26.90
C ASN A 87 -36.61 19.61 -27.50
N LEU A 88 -36.71 19.15 -28.76
CA LEU A 88 -35.63 18.46 -29.46
C LEU A 88 -34.38 19.37 -29.60
N VAL A 89 -34.58 20.62 -30.02
CA VAL A 89 -33.52 21.62 -30.12
C VAL A 89 -32.89 21.85 -28.74
N LEU A 90 -33.69 21.98 -27.69
CA LEU A 90 -33.23 22.22 -26.34
C LEU A 90 -32.33 21.05 -25.84
N ILE A 91 -32.74 19.81 -26.04
CA ILE A 91 -31.96 18.62 -25.69
C ILE A 91 -30.64 18.59 -26.48
N LEU A 92 -30.67 18.94 -27.76
CA LEU A 92 -29.47 18.98 -28.61
C LEU A 92 -28.48 20.07 -28.12
N VAL A 93 -28.97 21.26 -27.73
CA VAL A 93 -28.15 22.31 -27.16
C VAL A 93 -27.57 21.90 -25.80
N MET A 94 -28.36 21.26 -24.93
CA MET A 94 -27.88 20.71 -23.67
C MET A 94 -26.73 19.71 -23.89
N TYR A 95 -26.90 18.81 -24.85
CA TYR A 95 -25.85 17.85 -25.22
C TYR A 95 -24.59 18.56 -25.75
N ALA A 96 -24.75 19.58 -26.60
CA ALA A 96 -23.64 20.36 -27.14
C ALA A 96 -22.85 21.06 -26.00
N ILE A 97 -23.55 21.71 -25.06
CA ILE A 97 -22.92 22.35 -23.88
C ILE A 97 -22.13 21.29 -23.11
N TRP A 98 -22.75 20.14 -22.81
CA TRP A 98 -22.05 19.06 -22.07
C TRP A 98 -20.84 18.55 -22.84
N LYS A 99 -20.90 18.37 -24.14
CA LYS A 99 -19.80 17.85 -24.97
C LYS A 99 -18.63 18.82 -25.06
N ILE A 100 -18.92 20.14 -25.22
CA ILE A 100 -17.88 21.17 -25.38
C ILE A 100 -17.05 21.33 -24.11
N TRP A 101 -17.67 21.46 -22.96
CA TRP A 101 -16.99 21.67 -21.68
C TRP A 101 -16.69 20.40 -20.91
N GLY A 102 -17.43 19.32 -21.11
CA GLY A 102 -17.32 18.08 -20.34
C GLY A 102 -16.02 17.34 -20.53
N THR A 103 -15.41 17.38 -21.71
CA THR A 103 -14.08 16.76 -21.93
C THR A 103 -12.99 17.48 -21.16
N GLY A 104 -13.00 18.81 -21.18
CA GLY A 104 -12.07 19.63 -20.39
C GLY A 104 -12.29 19.46 -18.88
N ALA A 105 -13.55 19.42 -18.44
CA ALA A 105 -13.91 19.21 -17.05
C ALA A 105 -13.43 17.84 -16.52
N LYS A 106 -13.55 16.74 -17.29
CA LYS A 106 -13.02 15.42 -16.93
C LYS A 106 -11.50 15.43 -16.78
N ARG A 107 -10.79 15.96 -17.78
CA ARG A 107 -9.32 16.01 -17.75
C ARG A 107 -8.83 16.87 -16.58
N SER A 108 -9.40 18.05 -16.36
CA SER A 108 -9.03 18.93 -15.27
C SER A 108 -9.36 18.34 -13.89
N ALA A 109 -10.41 17.51 -13.77
CA ALA A 109 -10.73 16.79 -12.54
C ALA A 109 -9.63 15.77 -12.16
N ILE A 110 -9.10 15.03 -13.16
CA ILE A 110 -7.96 14.12 -12.95
C ILE A 110 -6.72 14.90 -12.53
N GLU A 111 -6.38 15.98 -13.25
CA GLU A 111 -5.22 16.82 -12.94
C GLU A 111 -5.31 17.44 -11.52
N LEU A 112 -6.50 17.87 -11.12
CA LEU A 112 -6.76 18.36 -9.76
C LEU A 112 -6.59 17.25 -8.71
N SER A 113 -7.08 16.05 -9.00
CA SER A 113 -6.90 14.88 -8.14
C SER A 113 -5.41 14.57 -7.95
N HIS A 114 -4.61 14.56 -9.01
CA HIS A 114 -3.15 14.37 -8.90
C HIS A 114 -2.50 15.43 -8.01
N ALA A 115 -2.78 16.72 -8.23
CA ALA A 115 -2.20 17.79 -7.43
C ALA A 115 -2.58 17.73 -5.94
N LYS A 116 -3.82 17.27 -5.64
CA LYS A 116 -4.25 16.99 -4.25
C LYS A 116 -3.38 15.92 -3.60
N TYR A 117 -3.10 14.83 -4.31
CA TYR A 117 -2.28 13.74 -3.78
C TYR A 117 -0.81 14.08 -3.68
N ASP A 118 -0.27 14.87 -4.60
CA ASP A 118 1.11 15.36 -4.52
C ASP A 118 1.30 16.21 -3.26
N SER A 119 0.32 17.09 -2.95
CA SER A 119 0.33 17.88 -1.72
C SER A 119 0.23 17.00 -0.47
N ALA A 120 -0.65 15.99 -0.47
CA ALA A 120 -0.80 15.07 0.66
C ALA A 120 0.47 14.23 0.88
N LYS A 121 1.11 13.78 -0.21
CA LYS A 121 2.41 13.08 -0.16
C LYS A 121 3.48 13.97 0.45
N TRP A 122 3.59 15.23 0.02
CA TRP A 122 4.55 16.18 0.56
C TRP A 122 4.37 16.38 2.07
N LEU A 123 3.13 16.55 2.55
CA LEU A 123 2.83 16.65 3.98
C LEU A 123 3.26 15.39 4.75
N ASN A 124 3.04 14.22 4.18
CA ASN A 124 3.47 12.97 4.78
C ASN A 124 5.00 12.84 4.81
N ASP A 125 5.69 13.27 3.75
CA ASP A 125 7.15 13.27 3.67
C ASP A 125 7.77 14.23 4.71
N ILE A 126 7.16 15.42 4.93
CA ILE A 126 7.56 16.35 6.00
C ILE A 126 7.39 15.68 7.38
N ALA A 127 6.24 15.04 7.62
CA ALA A 127 5.96 14.40 8.90
C ALA A 127 6.92 13.24 9.18
N ALA A 128 7.21 12.42 8.17
CA ALA A 128 8.11 11.28 8.28
C ALA A 128 9.58 11.70 8.48
N ALA A 129 9.99 12.81 7.89
CA ALA A 129 11.36 13.32 7.94
C ALA A 129 11.47 14.62 8.76
N HIS A 130 10.64 14.80 9.81
CA HIS A 130 10.56 16.07 10.53
C HIS A 130 11.88 16.54 11.11
N GLU A 131 12.76 15.65 11.55
CA GLU A 131 14.10 15.98 12.06
C GLU A 131 15.01 16.58 10.98
N PHE A 132 14.88 16.11 9.74
CA PHE A 132 15.62 16.65 8.60
C PHE A 132 15.34 18.14 8.39
N PHE A 133 14.11 18.60 8.69
CA PHE A 133 13.70 19.98 8.52
C PHE A 133 13.96 20.88 9.74
N LYS A 134 14.85 20.52 10.70
CA LYS A 134 15.16 21.32 11.87
C LYS A 134 16.32 22.30 11.69
N SER A 135 16.98 22.33 10.53
CA SER A 135 18.01 23.32 10.19
C SER A 135 17.41 24.48 9.37
N ALA A 136 18.03 25.67 9.43
CA ALA A 136 17.53 26.89 8.80
C ALA A 136 17.32 26.73 7.29
N ASP A 137 18.34 26.19 6.59
CA ASP A 137 18.29 26.00 5.13
C ASP A 137 17.21 24.99 4.71
N HIS A 138 17.03 23.93 5.52
CA HIS A 138 15.99 22.92 5.25
C HIS A 138 14.58 23.44 5.50
N VAL A 139 14.39 24.30 6.51
CA VAL A 139 13.10 24.99 6.73
C VAL A 139 12.77 25.89 5.54
N GLU A 140 13.75 26.66 5.03
CA GLU A 140 13.55 27.49 3.84
C GLU A 140 13.22 26.65 2.59
N TYR A 141 13.95 25.52 2.39
CA TYR A 141 13.64 24.56 1.33
C TYR A 141 12.23 24.01 1.46
N ALA A 142 11.81 23.62 2.67
CA ALA A 142 10.46 23.12 2.92
C ALA A 142 9.39 24.19 2.59
N GLY A 143 9.63 25.45 2.96
CA GLY A 143 8.76 26.58 2.61
C GLY A 143 8.59 26.72 1.10
N ARG A 144 9.68 26.84 0.34
CA ARG A 144 9.66 26.95 -1.12
C ARG A 144 8.97 25.76 -1.79
N SER A 145 9.25 24.54 -1.33
CA SER A 145 8.62 23.33 -1.84
C SER A 145 7.12 23.32 -1.56
N THR A 146 6.73 23.69 -0.33
CA THR A 146 5.30 23.81 0.05
C THR A 146 4.56 24.80 -0.84
N ASP A 147 5.15 25.98 -1.09
CA ASP A 147 4.58 26.99 -1.99
C ASP A 147 4.42 26.44 -3.42
N THR A 148 5.34 25.62 -3.88
CA THR A 148 5.26 24.97 -5.20
C THR A 148 4.05 24.04 -5.28
N PHE A 149 3.85 23.17 -4.28
CA PHE A 149 2.69 22.27 -4.24
C PHE A 149 1.38 23.02 -4.10
N ILE A 150 1.33 24.07 -3.25
CA ILE A 150 0.17 24.94 -3.10
C ILE A 150 -0.19 25.61 -4.44
N ASN A 151 0.79 26.22 -5.10
CA ASN A 151 0.57 26.91 -6.37
C ASN A 151 0.12 25.96 -7.48
N ASN A 152 0.67 24.75 -7.53
CA ASN A 152 0.22 23.72 -8.45
C ASN A 152 -1.25 23.35 -8.20
N TYR A 153 -1.62 23.05 -6.95
CA TYR A 153 -2.99 22.73 -6.58
C TYR A 153 -3.97 23.87 -6.93
N ILE A 154 -3.65 25.11 -6.54
CA ILE A 154 -4.48 26.29 -6.82
C ILE A 154 -4.66 26.47 -8.33
N THR A 155 -3.60 26.30 -9.12
CA THR A 155 -3.65 26.45 -10.58
C THR A 155 -4.57 25.39 -11.20
N LYS A 156 -4.42 24.12 -10.80
CA LYS A 156 -5.29 23.02 -11.26
C LYS A 156 -6.73 23.20 -10.82
N HIS A 157 -6.96 23.69 -9.59
CA HIS A 157 -8.28 23.99 -9.07
C HIS A 157 -8.96 25.13 -9.86
N LYS A 158 -8.24 26.24 -10.15
CA LYS A 158 -8.75 27.32 -10.99
C LYS A 158 -9.11 26.85 -12.39
N ASN A 159 -8.28 26.00 -12.99
CA ASN A 159 -8.54 25.44 -14.31
C ASN A 159 -9.81 24.55 -14.31
N HIS A 160 -9.96 23.66 -13.33
CA HIS A 160 -11.16 22.84 -13.18
C HIS A 160 -12.40 23.69 -12.93
N PHE A 161 -12.29 24.70 -12.07
CA PHE A 161 -13.38 25.65 -11.80
C PHE A 161 -13.81 26.41 -13.07
N HIS A 162 -12.86 26.81 -13.92
CA HIS A 162 -13.18 27.49 -15.18
C HIS A 162 -14.10 26.64 -16.07
N TYR A 163 -13.79 25.35 -16.28
CA TYR A 163 -14.65 24.46 -17.07
C TYR A 163 -16.01 24.25 -16.44
N THR A 164 -16.08 23.97 -15.16
CA THR A 164 -17.33 23.67 -14.45
C THR A 164 -18.21 24.93 -14.33
N PHE A 165 -17.62 26.09 -14.04
CA PHE A 165 -18.30 27.37 -13.96
C PHE A 165 -18.88 27.81 -15.32
N SER A 166 -18.08 27.73 -16.39
CA SER A 166 -18.55 28.03 -17.74
C SER A 166 -19.75 27.16 -18.13
N GLN A 167 -19.70 25.86 -17.79
CA GLN A 167 -20.80 24.94 -18.04
C GLN A 167 -22.07 25.33 -17.26
N VAL A 168 -21.94 25.71 -15.98
CA VAL A 168 -23.07 26.21 -15.17
C VAL A 168 -23.68 27.47 -15.80
N VAL A 169 -22.86 28.43 -16.17
CA VAL A 169 -23.31 29.68 -16.79
C VAL A 169 -24.05 29.42 -18.09
N MET A 170 -23.53 28.51 -18.94
CA MET A 170 -24.19 28.15 -20.20
C MET A 170 -25.55 27.46 -20.00
N PHE A 171 -25.68 26.61 -18.97
CA PHE A 171 -26.98 26.04 -18.62
C PHE A 171 -27.98 27.07 -18.07
N LEU A 172 -27.52 28.05 -17.31
CA LEU A 172 -28.37 29.13 -16.83
C LEU A 172 -28.82 30.07 -17.96
N LEU A 173 -27.93 30.39 -18.90
CA LEU A 173 -28.27 31.13 -20.12
C LEU A 173 -29.27 30.35 -20.99
N LEU A 174 -29.04 29.07 -21.16
CA LEU A 174 -29.97 28.18 -21.88
C LEU A 174 -31.38 28.21 -21.24
N TYR A 175 -31.44 28.13 -19.90
CA TYR A 175 -32.71 28.28 -19.16
C TYR A 175 -33.41 29.60 -19.49
N ALA A 176 -32.72 30.72 -19.37
CA ALA A 176 -33.29 32.03 -19.60
C ALA A 176 -33.82 32.20 -21.03
N PHE A 177 -33.03 31.79 -22.03
CA PHE A 177 -33.45 31.82 -23.44
C PHE A 177 -34.57 30.85 -23.75
N ALA A 178 -34.54 29.67 -23.18
CA ALA A 178 -35.56 28.65 -23.41
C ALA A 178 -36.92 29.05 -22.81
N SER A 179 -36.93 29.65 -21.59
CA SER A 179 -38.18 30.17 -20.99
C SER A 179 -38.77 31.30 -21.82
N ALA A 180 -37.93 32.26 -22.24
CA ALA A 180 -38.39 33.37 -23.10
C ALA A 180 -38.93 32.85 -24.48
N ALA A 181 -38.22 31.89 -25.07
CA ALA A 181 -38.62 31.26 -26.33
C ALA A 181 -39.94 30.46 -26.21
N LEU A 182 -40.12 29.72 -25.12
CA LEU A 182 -41.34 28.99 -24.83
C LEU A 182 -42.57 29.93 -24.74
N LEU A 183 -42.44 31.03 -24.00
CA LEU A 183 -43.50 32.03 -23.91
C LEU A 183 -43.76 32.72 -25.24
N GLY A 184 -42.70 33.07 -26.00
CA GLY A 184 -42.84 33.68 -27.33
C GLY A 184 -43.54 32.76 -28.34
N ILE A 185 -43.03 31.54 -28.51
CA ILE A 185 -43.59 30.52 -29.41
C ILE A 185 -45.00 30.15 -28.96
N GLY A 186 -45.18 29.84 -27.69
CA GLY A 186 -46.48 29.48 -27.13
C GLY A 186 -47.51 30.60 -27.25
N GLY A 187 -47.09 31.88 -27.03
CA GLY A 187 -47.95 33.05 -27.23
C GLY A 187 -48.42 33.19 -28.69
N VAL A 188 -47.54 33.00 -29.67
CA VAL A 188 -47.89 32.98 -31.10
C VAL A 188 -48.93 31.90 -31.40
N LEU A 189 -48.70 30.68 -30.86
CA LEU A 189 -49.62 29.55 -31.07
C LEU A 189 -51.00 29.82 -30.42
N VAL A 190 -51.05 30.53 -29.29
CA VAL A 190 -52.33 30.95 -28.66
C VAL A 190 -53.05 31.99 -29.51
N VAL A 191 -52.36 33.00 -30.05
CA VAL A 191 -52.93 34.01 -30.92
C VAL A 191 -53.46 33.37 -32.22
N GLN A 192 -52.80 32.34 -32.72
CA GLN A 192 -53.21 31.56 -33.90
C GLN A 192 -54.38 30.56 -33.60
N GLY A 193 -54.82 30.45 -32.33
CA GLY A 193 -55.84 29.50 -31.93
C GLY A 193 -55.44 28.05 -31.92
N GLN A 194 -54.13 27.75 -32.07
CA GLN A 194 -53.60 26.37 -32.12
C GLN A 194 -53.28 25.83 -30.71
N LEU A 195 -53.22 26.71 -29.71
CA LEU A 195 -52.99 26.34 -28.31
C LEU A 195 -53.98 27.17 -27.42
N SER A 196 -54.49 26.54 -26.36
CA SER A 196 -55.28 27.31 -25.37
C SER A 196 -54.34 28.01 -24.38
N ILE A 197 -54.80 29.09 -23.75
CA ILE A 197 -54.09 29.82 -22.69
C ILE A 197 -53.78 28.84 -21.54
N GLY A 198 -54.74 27.95 -21.20
CA GLY A 198 -54.52 26.96 -20.15
C GLY A 198 -53.40 25.95 -20.48
N GLN A 199 -53.28 25.53 -21.76
CA GLN A 199 -52.20 24.68 -22.22
C GLN A 199 -50.83 25.39 -22.19
N LEU A 200 -50.78 26.70 -22.54
CA LEU A 200 -49.57 27.49 -22.45
C LEU A 200 -49.07 27.60 -20.99
N VAL A 201 -50.02 27.91 -20.08
CA VAL A 201 -49.67 27.99 -18.65
C VAL A 201 -49.24 26.66 -18.10
N ALA A 202 -49.89 25.56 -18.49
CA ALA A 202 -49.47 24.19 -18.09
C ALA A 202 -48.11 23.86 -18.66
N ALA A 203 -47.82 24.19 -19.92
CA ALA A 203 -46.50 24.00 -20.51
C ALA A 203 -45.42 24.76 -19.80
N GLU A 204 -45.67 26.02 -19.42
CA GLU A 204 -44.71 26.87 -18.64
C GLU A 204 -44.46 26.28 -17.26
N LEU A 205 -45.48 25.81 -16.53
CA LEU A 205 -45.32 25.18 -15.23
C LEU A 205 -44.49 23.87 -15.32
N ILE A 206 -44.75 23.04 -16.32
CA ILE A 206 -43.97 21.81 -16.54
C ILE A 206 -42.53 22.16 -16.90
N MET A 207 -42.30 23.09 -17.81
CA MET A 207 -40.96 23.50 -18.22
C MET A 207 -40.21 24.19 -17.08
N SER A 208 -40.85 24.97 -16.23
CA SER A 208 -40.25 25.52 -15.02
C SER A 208 -39.76 24.41 -14.08
N ALA A 209 -40.50 23.32 -13.93
CA ALA A 209 -40.08 22.16 -13.17
C ALA A 209 -38.87 21.45 -13.84
N VAL A 210 -38.84 21.34 -15.18
CA VAL A 210 -37.69 20.80 -15.94
C VAL A 210 -36.45 21.69 -15.75
N PHE A 211 -36.59 23.01 -15.84
CA PHE A 211 -35.51 23.94 -15.69
C PHE A 211 -34.96 23.99 -14.24
N PHE A 212 -35.82 23.84 -13.24
CA PHE A 212 -35.39 23.64 -11.87
C PHE A 212 -34.57 22.34 -11.73
N GLY A 213 -35.00 21.26 -12.42
CA GLY A 213 -34.20 20.05 -12.56
C GLY A 213 -32.85 20.31 -13.22
N LEU A 214 -32.79 21.12 -14.28
CA LEU A 214 -31.55 21.49 -14.96
C LEU A 214 -30.58 22.25 -14.05
N SER A 215 -31.07 23.16 -13.22
CA SER A 215 -30.24 23.84 -12.22
C SER A 215 -29.60 22.87 -11.23
N ARG A 216 -30.32 21.85 -10.78
CA ARG A 216 -29.79 20.78 -9.93
C ARG A 216 -28.84 19.83 -10.68
N PHE A 217 -29.06 19.61 -11.97
CA PHE A 217 -28.23 18.75 -12.79
C PHE A 217 -26.76 19.18 -12.80
N THR A 218 -26.48 20.49 -12.71
CA THR A 218 -25.12 21.02 -12.62
C THR A 218 -24.37 20.53 -11.37
N GLN A 219 -25.06 20.32 -10.26
CA GLN A 219 -24.48 19.77 -9.02
C GLN A 219 -24.10 18.30 -9.21
N TYR A 220 -24.96 17.51 -9.90
CA TYR A 220 -24.66 16.12 -10.22
C TYR A 220 -23.54 15.97 -11.24
N LEU A 221 -23.37 16.93 -12.16
CA LEU A 221 -22.22 16.97 -13.05
C LEU A 221 -20.92 17.18 -12.26
N LYS A 222 -20.92 18.03 -11.24
CA LYS A 222 -19.76 18.20 -10.34
C LYS A 222 -19.42 16.87 -9.65
N LEU A 223 -20.41 16.20 -9.05
CA LEU A 223 -20.22 14.89 -8.41
C LEU A 223 -19.70 13.84 -9.41
N TYR A 224 -20.20 13.88 -10.65
CA TYR A 224 -19.72 13.01 -11.72
C TYR A 224 -18.25 13.25 -12.06
N TYR A 225 -17.78 14.50 -12.14
CA TYR A 225 -16.38 14.81 -12.42
C TYR A 225 -15.47 14.43 -11.24
N GLU A 226 -15.90 14.64 -10.00
CA GLU A 226 -15.20 14.18 -8.81
C GLU A 226 -15.09 12.65 -8.80
N LEU A 227 -16.19 11.96 -9.12
CA LEU A 227 -16.21 10.49 -9.24
C LEU A 227 -15.31 10.00 -10.35
N TYR A 228 -15.23 10.71 -11.48
CA TYR A 228 -14.36 10.35 -12.59
C TYR A 228 -12.89 10.41 -12.20
N GLY A 229 -12.47 11.43 -11.46
CA GLY A 229 -11.12 11.53 -10.90
C GLY A 229 -10.81 10.45 -9.87
N ALA A 230 -11.76 10.12 -8.99
CA ALA A 230 -11.62 9.05 -8.00
C ALA A 230 -11.58 7.65 -8.65
N ALA A 231 -12.39 7.42 -9.69
CA ALA A 231 -12.45 6.14 -10.40
C ALA A 231 -11.13 5.80 -11.11
N GLU A 232 -10.44 6.78 -11.68
CA GLU A 232 -9.13 6.61 -12.29
C GLU A 232 -8.11 6.07 -11.27
N LYS A 233 -8.10 6.65 -10.06
CA LYS A 233 -7.20 6.24 -8.98
C LYS A 233 -7.54 4.86 -8.39
N ILE A 234 -8.83 4.58 -8.17
CA ILE A 234 -9.27 3.25 -7.73
C ILE A 234 -8.94 2.22 -8.82
N GLY A 235 -9.17 2.56 -10.09
CA GLY A 235 -8.82 1.70 -11.22
C GLY A 235 -7.35 1.31 -11.22
N SER A 236 -6.44 2.25 -10.97
CA SER A 236 -5.00 1.98 -10.86
C SER A 236 -4.66 1.06 -9.67
N ALA A 237 -5.44 1.08 -8.58
CA ALA A 237 -5.29 0.15 -7.46
C ALA A 237 -5.76 -1.27 -7.82
N LEU A 238 -6.72 -1.42 -8.72
CA LEU A 238 -7.23 -2.73 -9.14
C LEU A 238 -6.29 -3.46 -10.10
N VAL A 239 -5.40 -2.74 -10.78
CA VAL A 239 -4.43 -3.26 -11.75
C VAL A 239 -3.07 -3.59 -11.09
N ILE A 240 -2.99 -3.56 -9.76
CA ILE A 240 -1.77 -3.98 -9.04
C ILE A 240 -1.41 -5.41 -9.45
N PRO A 241 -0.18 -5.65 -9.94
CA PRO A 241 0.28 -6.99 -10.25
C PRO A 241 0.17 -7.91 -9.04
N GLN A 242 -0.43 -9.07 -9.21
CA GLN A 242 -0.64 -10.04 -8.15
C GLN A 242 0.40 -11.14 -8.22
N GLU A 243 0.86 -11.63 -7.08
CA GLU A 243 1.73 -12.80 -7.03
C GLU A 243 1.03 -14.01 -7.65
N VAL A 244 1.78 -14.72 -8.49
CA VAL A 244 1.31 -15.98 -9.04
C VAL A 244 1.58 -17.06 -8.00
N VAL A 245 0.55 -17.40 -7.21
CA VAL A 245 0.60 -18.54 -6.31
C VAL A 245 0.43 -19.82 -7.15
N ASN A 246 1.35 -20.76 -7.02
CA ASN A 246 1.24 -22.04 -7.70
C ASN A 246 0.24 -22.93 -6.94
N GLU A 247 -1.01 -22.99 -7.39
CA GLU A 247 -2.08 -23.79 -6.77
C GLU A 247 -1.82 -25.31 -6.77
N LYS A 248 -0.83 -25.77 -7.55
CA LYS A 248 -0.43 -27.18 -7.61
C LYS A 248 0.70 -27.54 -6.65
N ALA A 249 1.34 -26.56 -6.04
CA ALA A 249 2.39 -26.78 -5.06
C ALA A 249 1.73 -26.87 -3.67
N ASP A 250 1.55 -28.08 -3.18
CA ASP A 250 0.93 -28.40 -1.89
C ASP A 250 1.93 -28.96 -0.86
N ARG A 251 3.21 -29.00 -1.23
CA ARG A 251 4.26 -29.54 -0.37
C ARG A 251 4.67 -28.55 0.70
N VAL A 252 4.89 -29.08 1.92
CA VAL A 252 5.38 -28.32 3.07
C VAL A 252 6.88 -28.59 3.23
N PRO A 253 7.73 -27.59 3.49
CA PRO A 253 9.15 -27.79 3.71
C PRO A 253 9.43 -28.63 4.96
N ASN A 254 10.10 -29.77 4.79
CA ASN A 254 10.45 -30.68 5.89
C ASN A 254 11.96 -30.74 6.18
N SER A 255 12.79 -30.24 5.26
CA SER A 255 14.25 -30.21 5.39
C SER A 255 14.72 -28.78 5.64
N SER A 256 15.86 -28.65 6.30
CA SER A 256 16.61 -27.38 6.44
C SER A 256 17.90 -27.37 5.61
N GLN A 257 18.16 -28.41 4.81
CA GLN A 257 19.30 -28.47 3.91
C GLN A 257 19.11 -27.50 2.74
N LEU A 258 20.15 -26.74 2.40
CA LEU A 258 20.13 -25.82 1.27
C LEU A 258 21.15 -26.26 0.21
N ILE A 259 20.69 -26.35 -1.05
CA ILE A 259 21.54 -26.68 -2.18
C ILE A 259 21.45 -25.57 -3.21
N PHE A 260 22.57 -24.89 -3.43
CA PHE A 260 22.74 -23.85 -4.45
C PHE A 260 23.43 -24.48 -5.63
N ASN A 261 22.67 -24.79 -6.68
CA ASN A 261 23.17 -25.48 -7.86
C ASN A 261 23.46 -24.45 -8.96
N LYS A 262 24.72 -24.01 -9.04
CA LYS A 262 25.22 -23.03 -10.00
C LYS A 262 24.32 -21.79 -10.10
N LEU A 263 23.90 -21.26 -8.93
CA LEU A 263 23.02 -20.12 -8.84
C LEU A 263 23.78 -18.84 -9.24
N HIS A 264 23.34 -18.19 -10.31
CA HIS A 264 23.88 -16.93 -10.77
C HIS A 264 23.07 -15.76 -10.22
N LEU A 265 23.70 -14.93 -9.40
CA LEU A 265 23.18 -13.63 -8.99
C LEU A 265 23.78 -12.55 -9.88
N THR A 266 22.99 -11.57 -10.31
CA THR A 266 23.44 -10.50 -11.20
C THR A 266 22.84 -9.15 -10.82
N HIS A 267 23.67 -8.11 -10.82
CA HIS A 267 23.22 -6.74 -10.61
C HIS A 267 24.00 -5.79 -11.53
N GLY A 268 23.35 -5.32 -12.60
CA GLY A 268 24.04 -4.58 -13.67
C GLY A 268 25.11 -5.45 -14.34
N SER A 269 26.37 -5.03 -14.27
CA SER A 269 27.54 -5.78 -14.78
C SER A 269 28.13 -6.76 -13.75
N ASP A 270 27.74 -6.64 -12.50
CA ASP A 270 28.30 -7.46 -11.43
C ASP A 270 27.62 -8.83 -11.36
N THR A 271 28.40 -9.85 -11.10
CA THR A 271 27.91 -11.22 -10.96
C THR A 271 28.45 -11.89 -9.69
N CYS A 272 27.71 -12.86 -9.17
CA CYS A 272 28.17 -13.74 -8.12
C CYS A 272 27.63 -15.14 -8.40
N LEU A 273 28.51 -16.15 -8.44
CA LEU A 273 28.14 -17.56 -8.64
C LEU A 273 28.13 -18.26 -7.29
N ILE A 274 27.01 -18.88 -6.95
CA ILE A 274 26.88 -19.69 -5.74
C ILE A 274 26.66 -21.15 -6.18
N ASP A 275 27.64 -22.01 -5.85
CA ASP A 275 27.60 -23.44 -6.12
C ASP A 275 28.10 -24.15 -4.86
N LEU A 276 27.17 -24.43 -3.93
CA LEU A 276 27.50 -25.03 -2.63
C LEU A 276 26.28 -25.73 -2.03
N GLN A 277 26.56 -26.63 -1.10
CA GLN A 277 25.57 -27.33 -0.30
C GLN A 277 25.80 -27.02 1.18
N ILE A 278 24.72 -26.72 1.89
CA ILE A 278 24.69 -26.51 3.34
C ILE A 278 23.83 -27.61 3.93
N GLU A 279 24.44 -28.41 4.78
CA GLU A 279 23.75 -29.52 5.44
C GLU A 279 22.63 -29.03 6.37
N ALA A 280 21.67 -29.88 6.64
CA ALA A 280 20.56 -29.54 7.52
C ALA A 280 21.06 -29.16 8.91
N GLY A 281 20.61 -28.01 9.42
CA GLY A 281 21.02 -27.45 10.69
C GLY A 281 22.39 -26.74 10.67
N GLY A 282 23.05 -26.67 9.52
CA GLY A 282 24.34 -25.97 9.38
C GLY A 282 24.20 -24.45 9.63
N LYS A 283 25.19 -23.86 10.30
CA LYS A 283 25.16 -22.47 10.75
C LYS A 283 26.40 -21.73 10.27
N TYR A 284 26.20 -20.80 9.35
CA TYR A 284 27.31 -20.14 8.69
C TYR A 284 27.20 -18.62 8.74
N PHE A 285 28.33 -17.97 8.98
CA PHE A 285 28.49 -16.58 8.63
C PHE A 285 28.60 -16.42 7.13
N ILE A 286 27.96 -15.38 6.59
CA ILE A 286 28.11 -15.00 5.19
C ILE A 286 28.74 -13.63 5.11
N THR A 287 29.87 -13.53 4.44
CA THR A 287 30.58 -12.28 4.21
C THR A 287 30.58 -11.94 2.73
N THR A 288 30.19 -10.76 2.37
CA THR A 288 30.19 -10.28 1.00
C THR A 288 30.59 -8.80 0.93
N ASN A 289 31.34 -8.43 -0.09
CA ASN A 289 31.63 -7.03 -0.42
C ASN A 289 30.58 -6.40 -1.35
N LYS A 290 29.54 -7.17 -1.73
CA LYS A 290 28.47 -6.77 -2.65
C LYS A 290 27.13 -6.70 -1.90
N SER A 291 26.73 -5.52 -1.45
CA SER A 291 25.52 -5.32 -0.62
C SER A 291 24.21 -5.83 -1.29
N TRP A 292 24.17 -5.87 -2.63
CA TRP A 292 23.02 -6.34 -3.38
C TRP A 292 22.83 -7.87 -3.31
N VAL A 293 23.91 -8.64 -3.05
CA VAL A 293 23.89 -10.12 -2.99
C VAL A 293 22.92 -10.59 -1.90
N GLN A 294 23.00 -10.02 -0.71
CA GLN A 294 22.10 -10.37 0.38
C GLN A 294 20.63 -10.17 0.01
N LYS A 295 20.30 -8.99 -0.53
CA LYS A 295 18.92 -8.66 -0.92
C LYS A 295 18.40 -9.64 -1.98
N GLN A 296 19.20 -9.91 -3.00
CA GLN A 296 18.80 -10.78 -4.08
C GLN A 296 18.67 -12.24 -3.60
N LEU A 297 19.58 -12.70 -2.77
CA LEU A 297 19.49 -14.07 -2.20
C LEU A 297 18.22 -14.25 -1.37
N ILE A 298 17.88 -13.29 -0.48
CA ILE A 298 16.62 -13.29 0.28
C ILE A 298 15.42 -13.28 -0.67
N GLY A 299 15.47 -12.46 -1.73
CA GLY A 299 14.41 -12.37 -2.73
C GLY A 299 14.16 -13.70 -3.45
N LEU A 300 15.22 -14.44 -3.78
CA LEU A 300 15.14 -15.75 -4.39
C LEU A 300 14.63 -16.81 -3.40
N MET A 301 15.16 -16.83 -2.18
CA MET A 301 14.75 -17.80 -1.16
C MET A 301 13.29 -17.67 -0.76
N LYS A 302 12.77 -16.44 -0.67
CA LYS A 302 11.34 -16.16 -0.41
C LYS A 302 10.46 -16.15 -1.67
N ARG A 303 11.03 -16.49 -2.84
CA ARG A 303 10.33 -16.49 -4.14
C ARG A 303 9.74 -15.13 -4.51
N TYR A 304 10.33 -14.02 -4.05
CA TYR A 304 10.01 -12.68 -4.55
C TYR A 304 10.60 -12.43 -5.94
N GLU A 305 11.70 -13.14 -6.24
CA GLU A 305 12.39 -13.11 -7.52
C GLU A 305 12.60 -14.53 -8.08
N LYS A 306 12.83 -14.60 -9.39
CA LYS A 306 13.21 -15.86 -10.05
C LYS A 306 14.68 -15.84 -10.39
N PRO A 307 15.41 -16.97 -10.23
CA PRO A 307 16.80 -17.06 -10.65
C PRO A 307 16.88 -16.93 -12.18
N GLN A 308 17.90 -16.23 -12.67
CA GLN A 308 18.15 -16.12 -14.10
C GLN A 308 18.83 -17.40 -14.64
N LYS A 309 19.72 -17.98 -13.84
CA LYS A 309 20.42 -19.25 -14.13
C LYS A 309 20.70 -19.97 -12.83
N GLY A 310 20.74 -21.30 -12.90
CA GLY A 310 20.91 -22.15 -11.73
C GLY A 310 19.62 -22.39 -10.98
N GLU A 311 19.72 -23.13 -9.88
CA GLU A 311 18.58 -23.56 -9.09
C GLU A 311 18.91 -23.48 -7.60
N LEU A 312 17.89 -23.28 -6.78
CA LEU A 312 17.95 -23.34 -5.33
C LEU A 312 16.96 -24.37 -4.83
N LEU A 313 17.49 -25.37 -4.09
CA LEU A 313 16.70 -26.44 -3.52
C LEU A 313 16.67 -26.33 -1.99
N LEU A 314 15.57 -26.79 -1.40
CA LEU A 314 15.43 -27.01 0.04
C LEU A 314 15.20 -28.52 0.26
N GLY A 315 16.19 -29.19 0.81
CA GLY A 315 16.31 -30.64 0.70
C GLY A 315 16.51 -31.07 -0.77
N ASP A 316 15.75 -32.06 -1.22
CA ASP A 316 15.81 -32.58 -2.58
C ASP A 316 14.82 -31.90 -3.55
N LEU A 317 14.11 -30.86 -3.12
CA LEU A 317 13.03 -30.23 -3.86
C LEU A 317 13.35 -28.78 -4.21
N SER A 318 12.92 -28.38 -5.41
CA SER A 318 12.97 -26.99 -5.82
C SER A 318 12.08 -26.10 -4.94
N LEU A 319 12.50 -24.87 -4.66
CA LEU A 319 11.65 -23.93 -3.93
C LEU A 319 10.28 -23.69 -4.60
N TYR A 320 10.16 -23.99 -5.90
CA TYR A 320 8.91 -23.83 -6.66
C TYR A 320 7.94 -25.02 -6.49
N ASP A 321 8.37 -26.12 -5.87
CA ASP A 321 7.53 -27.29 -5.58
C ASP A 321 6.75 -27.15 -4.28
N PHE A 322 7.09 -26.15 -3.45
CA PHE A 322 6.43 -25.89 -2.18
C PHE A 322 5.28 -24.90 -2.32
N ASP A 323 4.28 -25.02 -1.42
CA ASP A 323 3.34 -23.92 -1.21
C ASP A 323 4.10 -22.62 -0.84
N THR A 324 3.68 -21.51 -1.39
CA THR A 324 4.40 -20.23 -1.26
C THR A 324 4.40 -19.71 0.17
N TYR A 325 3.28 -19.86 0.86
CA TYR A 325 3.13 -19.33 2.22
C TYR A 325 3.84 -20.22 3.23
N GLU A 326 3.73 -21.54 3.08
CA GLU A 326 4.46 -22.53 3.89
C GLU A 326 5.98 -22.38 3.73
N LEU A 327 6.44 -22.14 2.49
CA LEU A 327 7.86 -21.86 2.22
C LEU A 327 8.33 -20.58 2.94
N ARG A 328 7.55 -19.50 2.89
CA ARG A 328 7.89 -18.22 3.52
C ARG A 328 7.87 -18.30 5.04
N GLN A 329 7.05 -19.16 5.60
CA GLN A 329 7.05 -19.46 7.03
C GLN A 329 8.28 -20.32 7.41
N ALA A 330 8.64 -21.29 6.57
CA ALA A 330 9.82 -22.12 6.81
C ALA A 330 11.15 -21.35 6.65
N ILE A 331 11.19 -20.28 5.85
CA ILE A 331 12.39 -19.43 5.64
C ILE A 331 12.13 -18.07 6.29
N ASN A 332 12.66 -17.86 7.48
CA ASN A 332 12.51 -16.59 8.17
C ASN A 332 13.72 -15.66 7.98
N THR A 333 13.49 -14.35 8.10
CA THR A 333 14.53 -13.32 7.94
C THR A 333 14.51 -12.38 9.12
N LEU A 334 15.62 -12.31 9.84
CA LEU A 334 15.82 -11.37 10.94
C LEU A 334 16.46 -10.09 10.39
N ASP A 335 15.64 -9.07 10.19
CA ASP A 335 16.03 -7.78 9.62
C ASP A 335 15.27 -6.62 10.29
N ARG A 336 15.46 -5.40 9.78
CA ARG A 336 14.74 -4.19 10.22
C ARG A 336 13.42 -3.95 9.46
N SER A 337 12.79 -4.98 8.91
CA SER A 337 11.48 -4.84 8.26
C SER A 337 10.44 -4.26 9.22
N LEU A 338 9.49 -3.52 8.65
CA LEU A 338 8.38 -2.96 9.40
C LEU A 338 7.41 -4.07 9.81
N ILE A 339 6.74 -3.89 10.96
CA ILE A 339 5.63 -4.74 11.39
C ILE A 339 4.32 -3.96 11.34
N VAL A 340 3.20 -4.64 11.57
CA VAL A 340 1.90 -3.99 11.81
C VAL A 340 1.85 -3.55 13.27
N GLU A 341 1.22 -2.42 13.57
CA GLU A 341 0.97 -2.00 14.96
C GLU A 341 0.09 -3.03 15.68
N CYS A 342 0.65 -3.67 16.69
CA CYS A 342 -0.01 -4.69 17.51
C CYS A 342 0.62 -4.75 18.90
N SER A 343 0.04 -5.51 19.85
CA SER A 343 0.70 -5.77 21.12
C SER A 343 1.89 -6.74 20.94
N ILE A 344 2.82 -6.75 21.90
CA ILE A 344 3.95 -7.68 21.89
C ILE A 344 3.43 -9.12 21.90
N GLU A 345 2.41 -9.42 22.70
CA GLU A 345 1.79 -10.74 22.72
C GLU A 345 1.17 -11.10 21.36
N GLU A 346 0.40 -10.19 20.76
CA GLU A 346 -0.18 -10.40 19.42
C GLU A 346 0.91 -10.65 18.37
N TYR A 347 2.00 -9.87 18.40
CA TYR A 347 3.12 -10.05 17.49
C TYR A 347 3.75 -11.45 17.61
N LEU A 348 4.00 -11.91 18.83
CA LEU A 348 4.59 -13.22 19.07
C LEU A 348 3.62 -14.36 18.75
N ARG A 349 2.31 -14.17 18.94
CA ARG A 349 1.28 -15.12 18.50
C ARG A 349 1.11 -15.21 16.99
N LEU A 350 1.47 -14.15 16.23
CA LEU A 350 1.51 -14.22 14.76
C LEU A 350 2.58 -15.21 14.27
N ALA A 351 3.68 -15.37 15.02
CA ALA A 351 4.70 -16.37 14.70
C ALA A 351 4.19 -17.81 14.92
N ASN A 352 3.45 -18.04 16.00
CA ASN A 352 2.77 -19.30 16.26
C ASN A 352 1.44 -19.07 17.02
N PRO A 353 0.29 -19.13 16.33
CA PRO A 353 -1.02 -18.89 16.95
C PRO A 353 -1.38 -19.84 18.11
N ARG A 354 -0.68 -20.99 18.19
CA ARG A 354 -0.90 -21.99 19.24
C ARG A 354 0.04 -21.83 20.43
N ALA A 355 0.99 -20.89 20.37
CA ALA A 355 1.92 -20.66 21.47
C ALA A 355 1.20 -20.31 22.77
N SER A 356 1.54 -21.01 23.85
CA SER A 356 1.06 -20.71 25.18
C SER A 356 1.73 -19.44 25.73
N PHE A 357 1.13 -18.83 26.73
CA PHE A 357 1.73 -17.67 27.40
C PHE A 357 3.11 -18.02 28.03
N ALA A 358 3.25 -19.25 28.52
CA ALA A 358 4.53 -19.74 29.08
C ALA A 358 5.63 -19.82 28.03
N GLU A 359 5.32 -20.30 26.80
CA GLU A 359 6.27 -20.33 25.69
C GLU A 359 6.67 -18.93 25.23
N ILE A 360 5.69 -17.98 25.18
CA ILE A 360 5.97 -16.58 24.88
C ILE A 360 6.95 -16.00 25.93
N ARG A 361 6.69 -16.21 27.20
CA ARG A 361 7.56 -15.74 28.30
C ARG A 361 8.95 -16.39 28.24
N ALA A 362 9.00 -17.68 27.95
CA ALA A 362 10.26 -18.41 27.79
C ALA A 362 11.09 -17.87 26.60
N ALA A 363 10.46 -17.57 25.48
CA ALA A 363 11.14 -16.98 24.31
C ALA A 363 11.67 -15.58 24.61
N LEU A 364 10.92 -14.73 25.32
CA LEU A 364 11.36 -13.41 25.74
C LEU A 364 12.55 -13.49 26.70
N ALA A 365 12.52 -14.42 27.66
CA ALA A 365 13.64 -14.66 28.57
C ALA A 365 14.87 -15.22 27.84
N ALA A 366 14.67 -16.11 26.85
CA ALA A 366 15.78 -16.67 26.05
C ALA A 366 16.56 -15.59 25.27
N VAL A 367 15.92 -14.48 24.93
CA VAL A 367 16.56 -13.34 24.25
C VAL A 367 16.88 -12.17 25.21
N GLU A 368 16.73 -12.35 26.51
CA GLU A 368 17.01 -11.34 27.55
C GLU A 368 16.18 -10.06 27.41
N LEU A 369 14.92 -10.18 26.94
CA LEU A 369 14.02 -9.04 26.74
C LEU A 369 12.89 -8.98 27.76
N ASP A 370 12.72 -10.00 28.60
CA ASP A 370 11.67 -10.11 29.61
C ASP A 370 11.64 -8.93 30.58
N THR A 371 12.81 -8.54 31.12
CA THR A 371 12.93 -7.41 32.05
C THR A 371 12.59 -6.07 31.42
N VAL A 372 12.95 -5.87 30.15
CA VAL A 372 12.60 -4.64 29.41
C VAL A 372 11.10 -4.57 29.18
N ILE A 373 10.47 -5.69 28.80
CA ILE A 373 9.03 -5.75 28.56
C ILE A 373 8.24 -5.59 29.85
N ASP A 374 8.68 -6.21 30.95
CA ASP A 374 8.04 -6.07 32.26
C ASP A 374 8.12 -4.64 32.81
N ALA A 375 9.09 -3.84 32.37
CA ALA A 375 9.20 -2.43 32.70
C ALA A 375 8.24 -1.53 31.90
N LEU A 376 7.65 -2.04 30.81
CA LEU A 376 6.65 -1.29 30.05
C LEU A 376 5.33 -1.16 30.84
N PRO A 377 4.54 -0.08 30.64
CA PRO A 377 3.31 0.17 31.41
C PRO A 377 2.29 -0.96 31.38
N ASN A 378 2.22 -1.70 30.27
CA ASN A 378 1.27 -2.80 30.08
C ASN A 378 2.00 -4.15 29.85
N GLY A 379 3.29 -4.27 30.16
CA GLY A 379 4.05 -5.49 29.93
C GLY A 379 3.94 -5.99 28.48
N VAL A 380 3.58 -7.25 28.29
CA VAL A 380 3.39 -7.88 26.95
C VAL A 380 2.20 -7.34 26.15
N ASP A 381 1.23 -6.70 26.82
CA ASP A 381 0.09 -6.05 26.16
C ASP A 381 0.44 -4.65 25.63
N SER A 382 1.67 -4.18 25.84
CA SER A 382 2.14 -2.91 25.32
C SER A 382 2.15 -2.96 23.80
N LYS A 383 1.54 -1.94 23.16
CA LYS A 383 1.52 -1.81 21.70
C LYS A 383 2.88 -1.38 21.18
N VAL A 384 3.33 -2.07 20.16
CA VAL A 384 4.54 -1.73 19.40
C VAL A 384 4.10 -1.10 18.09
N SER A 385 4.62 0.10 17.81
CA SER A 385 4.35 0.81 16.56
C SER A 385 5.05 0.12 15.37
N VAL A 386 4.69 0.54 14.16
CA VAL A 386 5.30 0.06 12.91
C VAL A 386 6.84 0.18 12.90
N LEU A 387 7.39 1.18 13.61
CA LEU A 387 8.83 1.43 13.74
C LEU A 387 9.46 0.82 15.00
N GLY A 388 8.67 0.14 15.82
CA GLY A 388 9.16 -0.54 17.01
C GLY A 388 8.95 0.20 18.34
N ALA A 389 8.59 1.50 18.35
CA ALA A 389 8.34 2.20 19.61
C ALA A 389 7.23 1.51 20.43
N PRO A 390 7.33 1.38 21.77
CA PRO A 390 8.27 2.07 22.67
C PRO A 390 9.65 1.39 22.82
N LEU A 391 9.90 0.25 22.18
CA LEU A 391 11.18 -0.45 22.25
C LEU A 391 12.27 0.34 21.51
N GLN A 392 13.49 0.25 21.98
CA GLN A 392 14.66 0.76 21.25
C GLN A 392 14.90 -0.07 19.96
N PRO A 393 15.53 0.48 18.93
CA PRO A 393 15.73 -0.24 17.66
C PRO A 393 16.42 -1.61 17.80
N LEU A 394 17.33 -1.76 18.76
CA LEU A 394 18.00 -3.04 19.02
C LEU A 394 17.09 -4.01 19.81
N GLU A 395 16.34 -3.52 20.79
CA GLU A 395 15.33 -4.32 21.51
C GLU A 395 14.26 -4.83 20.57
N PHE A 396 13.84 -4.00 19.61
CA PHE A 396 12.89 -4.41 18.58
C PHE A 396 13.45 -5.50 17.66
N LEU A 397 14.74 -5.46 17.32
CA LEU A 397 15.40 -6.53 16.58
C LEU A 397 15.48 -7.81 17.40
N VAL A 398 15.74 -7.70 18.70
CA VAL A 398 15.76 -8.82 19.65
C VAL A 398 14.34 -9.41 19.85
N LEU A 399 13.29 -8.58 19.86
CA LEU A 399 11.91 -9.05 19.88
C LEU A 399 11.57 -9.92 18.66
N LYS A 400 12.07 -9.55 17.48
CA LYS A 400 11.91 -10.38 16.29
C LYS A 400 12.63 -11.73 16.41
N LEU A 401 13.77 -11.77 17.10
CA LEU A 401 14.42 -13.03 17.39
C LEU A 401 13.60 -13.91 18.33
N ALA A 402 12.90 -13.33 19.33
CA ALA A 402 11.95 -14.10 20.14
C ALA A 402 10.82 -14.71 19.30
N ALA A 403 10.31 -13.98 18.32
CA ALA A 403 9.32 -14.52 17.38
C ALA A 403 9.89 -15.70 16.55
N VAL A 404 11.13 -15.59 16.08
CA VAL A 404 11.82 -16.69 15.35
C VAL A 404 11.95 -17.94 16.22
N ILE A 405 12.26 -17.80 17.52
CA ILE A 405 12.35 -18.94 18.46
C ILE A 405 10.98 -19.64 18.60
N ILE A 406 9.90 -18.89 18.62
CA ILE A 406 8.52 -19.43 18.71
C ILE A 406 8.07 -20.08 17.39
N GLU A 407 8.49 -19.54 16.26
CA GLU A 407 8.10 -20.00 14.91
C GLU A 407 8.83 -21.28 14.50
N GLU A 408 10.05 -21.52 15.01
CA GLU A 408 10.93 -22.65 14.67
C GLU A 408 11.09 -22.85 13.15
N PRO A 409 11.59 -21.86 12.41
CA PRO A 409 11.74 -21.97 10.97
C PRO A 409 12.74 -23.07 10.58
N LYS A 410 12.71 -23.54 9.33
CA LYS A 410 13.71 -24.46 8.78
C LYS A 410 15.01 -23.73 8.43
N VAL A 411 14.89 -22.50 7.93
CA VAL A 411 16.04 -21.67 7.56
C VAL A 411 15.86 -20.26 8.17
N LEU A 412 16.89 -19.77 8.84
CA LEU A 412 16.96 -18.43 9.37
C LEU A 412 18.04 -17.63 8.66
N ILE A 413 17.65 -16.50 8.08
CA ILE A 413 18.59 -15.56 7.47
C ILE A 413 18.71 -14.35 8.38
N ILE A 414 19.89 -14.08 8.89
CA ILE A 414 20.17 -12.93 9.76
C ILE A 414 20.87 -11.86 8.93
N ASN A 415 20.29 -10.64 8.95
CA ASN A 415 20.83 -9.50 8.24
C ASN A 415 21.98 -8.88 9.06
N GLN A 416 22.95 -8.26 8.38
CA GLN A 416 24.09 -7.51 8.97
C GLN A 416 23.67 -6.46 10.02
N HIS A 417 22.40 -6.04 10.07
CA HIS A 417 21.91 -5.13 11.11
C HIS A 417 22.01 -5.72 12.52
N PHE A 418 22.13 -7.04 12.61
CA PHE A 418 22.34 -7.74 13.87
C PHE A 418 23.73 -7.45 14.47
N ASP A 419 24.72 -7.04 13.65
CA ASP A 419 26.04 -6.60 14.09
C ASP A 419 25.99 -5.37 15.00
N ALA A 420 24.91 -4.59 14.96
CA ALA A 420 24.73 -3.43 15.82
C ALA A 420 24.40 -3.79 17.28
N ILE A 421 24.06 -5.05 17.56
CA ILE A 421 23.85 -5.54 18.94
C ILE A 421 25.22 -5.60 19.64
N PRO A 422 25.32 -5.12 20.90
CA PRO A 422 26.55 -5.19 21.67
C PRO A 422 27.11 -6.60 21.70
N LEU A 423 28.42 -6.73 21.49
CA LEU A 423 29.12 -8.01 21.29
C LEU A 423 28.76 -9.04 22.36
N ALA A 424 28.79 -8.65 23.64
CA ALA A 424 28.51 -9.57 24.74
C ALA A 424 27.06 -10.17 24.66
N LEU A 425 26.07 -9.37 24.33
CA LEU A 425 24.70 -9.85 24.13
C LEU A 425 24.60 -10.68 22.85
N ARG A 426 25.21 -10.20 21.76
CA ARG A 426 25.20 -10.88 20.48
C ARG A 426 25.76 -12.31 20.57
N LEU A 427 26.89 -12.50 21.28
CA LEU A 427 27.47 -13.83 21.51
C LEU A 427 26.54 -14.75 22.28
N ARG A 428 25.85 -14.25 23.33
CA ARG A 428 24.86 -15.06 24.04
C ARG A 428 23.69 -15.45 23.16
N LEU A 429 23.18 -14.52 22.34
CA LEU A 429 22.12 -14.79 21.39
C LEU A 429 22.55 -15.79 20.31
N LEU A 430 23.79 -15.70 19.80
CA LEU A 430 24.34 -16.65 18.83
C LEU A 430 24.47 -18.05 19.44
N ASN A 431 24.88 -18.16 20.71
CA ASN A 431 24.90 -19.44 21.41
C ASN A 431 23.49 -20.06 21.53
N ARG A 432 22.45 -19.23 21.77
CA ARG A 432 21.04 -19.72 21.74
C ARG A 432 20.62 -20.16 20.35
N LEU A 433 21.02 -19.42 19.31
CA LEU A 433 20.75 -19.81 17.92
C LEU A 433 21.45 -21.12 17.54
N SER A 434 22.62 -21.40 18.15
CA SER A 434 23.32 -22.66 17.90
C SER A 434 22.56 -23.89 18.40
N GLU A 435 21.67 -23.73 19.37
CA GLU A 435 20.81 -24.80 19.91
C GLU A 435 19.59 -25.11 19.01
N LEU A 436 19.22 -24.18 18.08
CA LEU A 436 18.10 -24.38 17.19
C LEU A 436 18.42 -25.42 16.10
N SER A 437 17.43 -26.19 15.69
CA SER A 437 17.56 -27.19 14.63
C SER A 437 17.59 -26.61 13.21
N CYS A 438 17.38 -25.30 13.05
CA CYS A 438 17.31 -24.64 11.75
C CYS A 438 18.70 -24.38 11.15
N THR A 439 18.78 -24.30 9.83
CA THR A 439 19.95 -23.78 9.14
C THR A 439 20.02 -22.26 9.28
N VAL A 440 21.19 -21.72 9.68
CA VAL A 440 21.37 -20.28 9.91
C VAL A 440 22.36 -19.70 8.91
N LEU A 441 21.95 -18.64 8.22
CA LEU A 441 22.76 -17.84 7.30
C LEU A 441 22.89 -16.42 7.85
N TYR A 442 24.00 -16.12 8.52
CA TYR A 442 24.19 -14.81 9.14
C TYR A 442 25.10 -13.92 8.30
N PHE A 443 24.52 -12.91 7.65
CA PHE A 443 25.27 -11.90 6.90
C PHE A 443 25.94 -10.92 7.84
N THR A 444 27.26 -10.90 7.84
CA THR A 444 28.08 -10.03 8.70
C THR A 444 29.37 -9.60 7.99
N ASN A 445 29.88 -8.43 8.34
CA ASN A 445 31.19 -7.97 7.91
C ASN A 445 32.30 -8.36 8.92
N THR A 446 31.93 -8.81 10.11
CA THR A 446 32.83 -9.16 11.21
C THR A 446 32.49 -10.57 11.72
N PRO A 447 32.84 -11.63 10.98
CA PRO A 447 32.54 -12.98 11.39
C PRO A 447 33.34 -13.35 12.63
N GLU A 448 32.68 -13.85 13.67
CA GLU A 448 33.27 -14.32 14.91
C GLU A 448 33.50 -15.83 14.77
N ALA A 449 34.69 -16.20 14.29
CA ALA A 449 35.03 -17.53 13.76
C ALA A 449 34.72 -18.74 14.68
N HIS A 450 34.40 -18.52 15.96
CA HIS A 450 34.20 -19.61 16.93
C HIS A 450 32.75 -19.87 17.36
N CYS A 451 31.79 -19.09 16.83
CA CYS A 451 30.39 -19.18 17.27
C CYS A 451 29.49 -20.04 16.37
N LEU A 452 29.88 -20.22 15.11
CA LEU A 452 29.14 -20.99 14.10
C LEU A 452 30.08 -21.96 13.37
N ASP A 453 29.52 -22.81 12.50
CA ASP A 453 30.24 -23.90 11.84
C ASP A 453 31.32 -23.43 10.84
N GLY A 454 31.20 -22.18 10.34
CA GLY A 454 32.17 -21.63 9.39
C GLY A 454 31.75 -20.30 8.79
N VAL A 455 32.53 -19.86 7.81
CA VAL A 455 32.32 -18.60 7.07
C VAL A 455 32.22 -18.91 5.58
N ILE A 456 31.17 -18.40 4.92
CA ILE A 456 30.99 -18.45 3.48
C ILE A 456 31.32 -17.06 2.92
N TYR A 457 32.33 -16.99 2.06
CA TYR A 457 32.70 -15.76 1.36
C TYR A 457 32.01 -15.71 0.00
N LEU A 458 31.15 -14.74 -0.20
CA LEU A 458 30.45 -14.47 -1.47
C LEU A 458 31.10 -13.26 -2.16
N LYS A 459 32.04 -13.55 -3.07
CA LYS A 459 32.68 -12.55 -3.92
C LYS A 459 32.17 -12.70 -5.37
N ASP A 460 33.03 -13.15 -6.29
CA ASP A 460 32.65 -13.53 -7.64
C ASP A 460 32.17 -15.00 -7.69
N SER A 461 32.71 -15.84 -6.79
CA SER A 461 32.21 -17.18 -6.47
C SER A 461 32.11 -17.39 -4.96
N ALA A 462 31.35 -18.42 -4.56
CA ALA A 462 31.21 -18.80 -3.17
C ALA A 462 32.41 -19.68 -2.74
N GLU A 463 33.04 -19.29 -1.63
CA GLU A 463 34.09 -20.09 -0.97
C GLU A 463 33.66 -20.37 0.47
N VAL A 464 33.76 -21.63 0.89
CA VAL A 464 33.45 -22.05 2.27
C VAL A 464 34.74 -22.27 3.02
N VAL A 465 34.90 -21.56 4.13
CA VAL A 465 36.01 -21.78 5.07
C VAL A 465 35.41 -22.32 6.36
N ALA A 466 35.70 -23.58 6.69
CA ALA A 466 35.28 -24.18 7.96
C ALA A 466 35.90 -23.42 9.14
N ALA A 467 35.16 -23.31 10.25
CA ALA A 467 35.71 -22.74 11.47
C ALA A 467 36.87 -23.59 11.97
N GLU A 468 38.03 -23.01 12.23
CA GLU A 468 39.06 -23.71 12.96
C GLU A 468 38.53 -24.06 14.36
N PRO A 469 38.75 -25.30 14.87
CA PRO A 469 38.34 -25.64 16.22
C PRO A 469 39.02 -24.68 17.20
N ALA A 470 38.26 -24.13 18.13
CA ALA A 470 38.76 -23.21 19.13
C ALA A 470 39.94 -23.86 19.85
N LYS A 471 41.14 -23.30 19.65
CA LYS A 471 42.28 -23.65 20.52
C LYS A 471 41.90 -23.17 21.93
N GLU A 472 41.78 -24.09 22.87
CA GLU A 472 41.64 -23.87 24.31
C GLU A 472 42.81 -23.04 24.86
N SER A 473 42.90 -21.78 24.56
CA SER A 473 44.00 -20.96 25.10
C SER A 473 43.76 -19.48 25.01
N VAL A 474 42.77 -18.90 25.65
CA VAL A 474 42.80 -17.47 25.99
C VAL A 474 42.06 -17.14 27.30
N LEU A 475 41.25 -18.05 27.85
CA LEU A 475 40.55 -17.80 29.12
C LEU A 475 41.39 -18.08 30.38
N SER A 476 42.54 -18.77 30.24
CA SER A 476 43.44 -19.07 31.40
C SER A 476 44.57 -18.04 31.62
N GLN A 477 44.79 -17.10 30.71
CA GLN A 477 45.88 -16.11 30.88
C GLN A 477 45.45 -14.77 31.48
N ASN A 478 44.17 -14.42 31.50
CA ASN A 478 43.72 -13.15 32.11
C ASN A 478 43.34 -13.25 33.59
N VAL A 479 43.22 -14.46 34.16
CA VAL A 479 42.95 -14.62 35.61
C VAL A 479 44.26 -14.62 36.44
N SER A 480 45.43 -14.80 35.80
CA SER A 480 46.72 -14.87 36.49
C SER A 480 47.47 -13.53 36.57
N GLN A 481 46.99 -12.45 36.00
CA GLN A 481 47.64 -11.15 36.06
C GLN A 481 46.96 -10.09 36.94
N GLU A 482 45.76 -10.34 37.48
CA GLU A 482 45.10 -9.44 38.45
C GLU A 482 45.43 -9.77 39.93
N GLY A 483 46.19 -10.84 40.18
CA GLY A 483 46.55 -11.25 41.57
C GLY A 483 47.95 -10.87 42.05
N ALA A 484 48.71 -10.05 41.32
CA ALA A 484 50.13 -9.82 41.64
C ALA A 484 50.51 -8.31 41.83
N ASN A 485 49.55 -7.43 42.06
CA ASN A 485 49.85 -6.01 42.30
C ASN A 485 49.18 -5.42 43.55
N ASP A 486 48.94 -6.24 44.59
CA ASP A 486 48.62 -5.72 45.94
C ASP A 486 49.48 -6.50 46.94
N GLU A 487 50.82 -6.12 47.08
CA GLU A 487 51.63 -6.15 48.23
C GLU A 487 52.64 -4.95 48.21
#